data_fc6408f60a19bcc749eef620a48daaf2
#
_entry.id   fc6408f60a19bcc749eef620a48daaf2
#
_cell.length_a   1.000
_cell.length_b   1.000
_cell.length_c   1.000
_cell.angle_alpha   90.00
_cell.angle_beta   90.00
_cell.angle_gamma   90.00
#
_symmetry.space_group_name_H-M   'P 1'
#
loop_
_entity.id
_entity.type
_entity.pdbx_description
1 polymer ?
#
loop_
_entity_poly.entity_id
_entity_poly.type
_entity_poly.pdbx_seq_one_letter_code
_entity_poly.pdbx_strand_id
1 'polypeptide(L)'
;LGSTYVDVPDDAMDRYAFGYDRKTDAPIRVNPGVLADEAYGVKSTARDMLRLLDLELGRGGADPALTAALERTRQGQAETAYYTQDMIWEQYPWPADVARMEAGNGYDFILSPQPATRLTPPLPPQRDVILNKTGATNGFGGYVALLPGQDLGIVVLANRNYPNEARVRATHALITDLLATQD
;
A
#
# COMPACT_ATOMS: atom_id res chain seq x y z
N LEU A 1 -3.47 13.00 -10.84
CA LEU A 1 -2.86 13.19 -9.51
C LEU A 1 -2.14 14.54 -9.49
N GLY A 2 -2.71 15.55 -8.84
CA GLY A 2 -2.24 16.94 -8.94
C GLY A 2 -1.14 17.32 -7.93
N SER A 3 -0.83 16.45 -6.97
CA SER A 3 0.17 16.66 -5.93
C SER A 3 0.99 15.38 -5.66
N THR A 4 1.35 14.71 -6.75
CA THR A 4 2.18 13.48 -6.73
C THR A 4 3.39 13.73 -7.61
N TYR A 5 4.59 13.60 -7.04
CA TYR A 5 5.85 13.96 -7.68
C TYR A 5 6.93 12.91 -7.37
N VAL A 6 7.84 12.70 -8.32
CA VAL A 6 9.15 12.10 -8.05
C VAL A 6 10.07 13.21 -7.54
N ASP A 7 10.17 14.30 -8.29
CA ASP A 7 10.86 15.52 -7.87
C ASP A 7 9.83 16.59 -7.50
N VAL A 8 9.84 17.00 -6.24
CA VAL A 8 8.91 18.04 -5.77
C VAL A 8 9.34 19.38 -6.33
N PRO A 9 8.49 20.07 -7.12
CA PRO A 9 8.84 21.36 -7.68
C PRO A 9 8.93 22.46 -6.60
N ASP A 10 9.67 23.53 -6.88
CA ASP A 10 9.96 24.60 -5.92
C ASP A 10 8.70 25.23 -5.33
N ASP A 11 7.67 25.43 -6.15
CA ASP A 11 6.37 25.99 -5.73
C ASP A 11 5.52 25.04 -4.86
N ALA A 12 5.96 23.78 -4.70
CA ALA A 12 5.31 22.79 -3.84
C ALA A 12 6.15 22.42 -2.61
N MET A 13 7.37 22.93 -2.47
CA MET A 13 8.31 22.56 -1.42
C MET A 13 7.84 22.92 -0.01
N ASP A 14 7.05 23.97 0.17
CA ASP A 14 6.44 24.38 1.44
C ASP A 14 5.37 23.39 1.93
N ARG A 15 4.78 22.62 1.02
CA ARG A 15 3.81 21.55 1.30
C ARG A 15 4.44 20.18 1.48
N TYR A 16 5.74 20.03 1.20
CA TYR A 16 6.45 18.77 1.39
C TYR A 16 6.76 18.58 2.88
N ALA A 17 6.07 17.65 3.51
CA ALA A 17 6.23 17.34 4.92
C ALA A 17 7.66 16.92 5.27
N PHE A 18 8.10 17.25 6.47
CA PHE A 18 9.24 16.60 7.09
C PHE A 18 8.82 15.28 7.72
N GLY A 19 9.62 14.25 7.49
CA GLY A 19 9.64 13.06 8.32
C GLY A 19 10.64 13.23 9.45
N TYR A 20 10.75 12.22 10.33
CA TYR A 20 11.66 12.28 11.46
C TYR A 20 12.56 11.05 11.48
N ASP A 21 13.86 11.29 11.56
CA ASP A 21 14.88 10.25 11.66
C ASP A 21 14.60 9.34 12.84
N ARG A 22 14.64 8.01 12.63
CA ARG A 22 14.31 7.02 13.66
C ARG A 22 15.25 7.00 14.86
N LYS A 23 16.49 7.48 14.70
CA LYS A 23 17.52 7.45 15.76
C LYS A 23 17.65 8.77 16.49
N THR A 24 17.56 9.87 15.76
CA THR A 24 17.88 11.21 16.27
C THR A 24 16.66 12.09 16.45
N ASP A 25 15.51 11.69 15.88
CA ASP A 25 14.29 12.49 15.80
C ASP A 25 14.46 13.84 15.06
N ALA A 26 15.55 14.00 14.35
CA ALA A 26 15.78 15.19 13.53
C ALA A 26 14.83 15.21 12.33
N PRO A 27 14.32 16.39 11.91
CA PRO A 27 13.51 16.49 10.71
C PRO A 27 14.33 16.16 9.46
N ILE A 28 13.79 15.28 8.62
CA ILE A 28 14.43 14.84 7.39
C ILE A 28 13.42 14.81 6.23
N ARG A 29 13.93 14.84 5.02
CA ARG A 29 13.20 14.50 3.79
C ARG A 29 13.82 13.24 3.18
N VAL A 30 13.11 12.61 2.24
CA VAL A 30 13.64 11.43 1.54
C VAL A 30 14.91 11.85 0.79
N ASN A 31 16.02 11.18 1.10
CA ASN A 31 17.28 11.36 0.40
C ASN A 31 17.31 10.40 -0.78
N PRO A 32 17.41 10.90 -2.03
CA PRO A 32 17.50 10.03 -3.19
C PRO A 32 18.72 9.12 -3.12
N GLY A 33 18.54 7.88 -3.48
CA GLY A 33 19.59 6.88 -3.59
C GLY A 33 19.44 6.09 -4.89
N VAL A 34 20.12 4.98 -5.01
CA VAL A 34 20.03 4.11 -6.19
C VAL A 34 18.58 3.65 -6.38
N LEU A 35 18.04 3.81 -7.58
CA LEU A 35 16.65 3.48 -7.97
C LEU A 35 15.58 4.20 -7.13
N ALA A 36 15.88 5.42 -6.67
CA ALA A 36 14.91 6.19 -5.87
C ALA A 36 13.62 6.45 -6.65
N ASP A 37 13.74 6.86 -7.89
CA ASP A 37 12.62 7.25 -8.74
C ASP A 37 11.70 6.07 -9.06
N GLU A 38 12.28 4.88 -9.24
CA GLU A 38 11.55 3.66 -9.59
C GLU A 38 10.97 2.94 -8.36
N ALA A 39 11.61 3.07 -7.20
CA ALA A 39 11.30 2.19 -6.06
C ALA A 39 10.60 2.90 -4.89
N TYR A 40 11.04 4.11 -4.49
CA TYR A 40 10.55 4.75 -3.26
C TYR A 40 10.52 6.28 -3.31
N GLY A 41 10.85 6.88 -4.45
CA GLY A 41 11.00 8.33 -4.59
C GLY A 41 9.70 9.11 -4.74
N VAL A 42 8.56 8.44 -4.91
CA VAL A 42 7.27 9.12 -5.08
C VAL A 42 6.85 9.82 -3.78
N LYS A 43 6.55 11.12 -3.88
CA LYS A 43 5.93 11.94 -2.83
C LYS A 43 4.49 12.21 -3.25
N SER A 44 3.54 11.92 -2.36
CA SER A 44 2.12 12.05 -2.67
C SER A 44 1.32 12.56 -1.47
N THR A 45 0.03 12.75 -1.68
CA THR A 45 -0.91 13.16 -0.65
C THR A 45 -1.97 12.08 -0.44
N ALA A 46 -2.64 12.09 0.71
CA ALA A 46 -3.77 11.19 0.97
C ALA A 46 -4.87 11.34 -0.10
N ARG A 47 -5.13 12.57 -0.55
CA ARG A 47 -6.12 12.84 -1.61
C ARG A 47 -5.77 12.16 -2.93
N ASP A 48 -4.52 12.27 -3.36
CA ASP A 48 -4.08 11.64 -4.61
C ASP A 48 -4.03 10.12 -4.49
N MET A 49 -3.63 9.60 -3.33
CA MET A 49 -3.65 8.17 -3.07
C MET A 49 -5.08 7.60 -3.02
N LEU A 50 -6.05 8.32 -2.44
CA LEU A 50 -7.46 7.94 -2.48
C LEU A 50 -7.99 7.93 -3.92
N ARG A 51 -7.57 8.89 -4.74
CA ARG A 51 -7.93 8.90 -6.16
C ARG A 51 -7.35 7.70 -6.92
N LEU A 52 -6.15 7.24 -6.57
CA LEU A 52 -5.60 6.00 -7.10
C LEU A 52 -6.46 4.79 -6.69
N LEU A 53 -6.87 4.72 -5.42
CA LEU A 53 -7.75 3.64 -4.96
C LEU A 53 -9.13 3.68 -5.62
N ASP A 54 -9.68 4.86 -5.91
CA ASP A 54 -10.91 4.98 -6.70
C ASP A 54 -10.75 4.37 -8.10
N LEU A 55 -9.61 4.60 -8.75
CA LEU A 55 -9.31 3.98 -10.05
C LEU A 55 -9.16 2.46 -9.94
N GLU A 56 -8.50 1.96 -8.90
CA GLU A 56 -8.38 0.53 -8.61
C GLU A 56 -9.74 -0.14 -8.35
N LEU A 57 -10.70 0.61 -7.77
CA LEU A 57 -12.07 0.14 -7.55
C LEU A 57 -12.97 0.31 -8.80
N GLY A 58 -12.42 0.77 -9.92
CA GLY A 58 -13.18 1.02 -11.15
C GLY A 58 -13.98 2.31 -11.13
N ARG A 59 -13.74 3.18 -10.14
CA ARG A 59 -14.31 4.52 -10.05
C ARG A 59 -13.37 5.57 -10.67
N GLY A 60 -13.88 6.71 -11.08
CA GLY A 60 -13.04 7.83 -11.50
C GLY A 60 -12.70 7.91 -12.99
N GLY A 61 -13.25 7.03 -13.84
CA GLY A 61 -13.23 7.18 -15.30
C GLY A 61 -11.85 7.00 -15.94
N ALA A 62 -11.11 5.94 -15.57
CA ALA A 62 -9.90 5.53 -16.28
C ALA A 62 -10.21 5.15 -17.73
N ASP A 63 -9.30 5.43 -18.64
CA ASP A 63 -9.39 4.89 -20.00
C ASP A 63 -9.23 3.35 -19.99
N PRO A 64 -9.62 2.65 -21.07
CA PRO A 64 -9.57 1.19 -21.11
C PRO A 64 -8.17 0.60 -20.91
N ALA A 65 -7.11 1.26 -21.37
CA ALA A 65 -5.75 0.78 -21.23
C ALA A 65 -5.28 0.88 -19.77
N LEU A 66 -5.58 1.99 -19.09
CA LEU A 66 -5.29 2.16 -17.67
C LEU A 66 -6.13 1.19 -16.82
N THR A 67 -7.42 1.01 -17.11
CA THR A 67 -8.27 0.03 -16.44
C THR A 67 -7.68 -1.38 -16.52
N ALA A 68 -7.30 -1.83 -17.72
CA ALA A 68 -6.68 -3.13 -17.91
C ALA A 68 -5.33 -3.25 -17.19
N ALA A 69 -4.54 -2.18 -17.12
CA ALA A 69 -3.30 -2.17 -16.37
C ALA A 69 -3.53 -2.30 -14.85
N LEU A 70 -4.49 -1.57 -14.28
CA LEU A 70 -4.87 -1.67 -12.87
C LEU A 70 -5.40 -3.08 -12.52
N GLU A 71 -6.25 -3.66 -13.35
CA GLU A 71 -6.70 -5.05 -13.17
C GLU A 71 -5.53 -6.05 -13.16
N ARG A 72 -4.52 -5.84 -14.00
CA ARG A 72 -3.32 -6.70 -14.00
C ARG A 72 -2.52 -6.59 -12.72
N THR A 73 -2.50 -5.44 -12.06
CA THR A 73 -1.79 -5.30 -10.76
C THR A 73 -2.34 -6.21 -9.67
N ARG A 74 -3.61 -6.61 -9.80
CA ARG A 74 -4.35 -7.46 -8.84
C ARG A 74 -4.41 -8.94 -9.25
N GLN A 75 -3.64 -9.36 -10.25
CA GLN A 75 -3.53 -10.77 -10.62
C GLN A 75 -2.53 -11.48 -9.71
N GLY A 76 -2.98 -12.56 -9.06
CA GLY A 76 -2.13 -13.40 -8.21
C GLY A 76 -1.06 -14.12 -8.99
N GLN A 77 0.21 -13.90 -8.65
CA GLN A 77 1.37 -14.45 -9.33
C GLN A 77 1.99 -15.62 -8.59
N ALA A 78 1.98 -15.59 -7.26
CA ALA A 78 2.60 -16.62 -6.43
C ALA A 78 1.95 -16.72 -5.05
N GLU A 79 1.97 -17.92 -4.47
CA GLU A 79 1.60 -18.17 -3.08
C GLU A 79 2.84 -18.08 -2.19
N THR A 80 2.71 -17.39 -1.06
CA THR A 80 3.70 -17.35 0.02
C THR A 80 3.14 -18.03 1.27
N ALA A 81 3.91 -18.04 2.37
CA ALA A 81 3.42 -18.56 3.64
C ALA A 81 2.20 -17.80 4.20
N TYR A 82 2.08 -16.49 3.89
CA TYR A 82 1.06 -15.63 4.49
C TYR A 82 0.02 -15.09 3.51
N TYR A 83 0.39 -14.84 2.26
CA TYR A 83 -0.48 -14.19 1.28
C TYR A 83 -0.22 -14.65 -0.14
N THR A 84 -1.18 -14.41 -1.02
CA THR A 84 -0.95 -14.45 -2.46
C THR A 84 -0.25 -13.16 -2.88
N GLN A 85 0.91 -13.27 -3.48
CA GLN A 85 1.60 -12.14 -4.11
C GLN A 85 0.95 -11.87 -5.46
N ASP A 86 0.24 -10.78 -5.57
CA ASP A 86 -0.19 -10.25 -6.85
C ASP A 86 0.99 -9.52 -7.53
N MET A 87 0.76 -8.85 -8.66
CA MET A 87 1.86 -8.13 -9.31
C MET A 87 2.47 -7.06 -8.38
N ILE A 88 1.64 -6.29 -7.68
CA ILE A 88 2.09 -5.27 -6.72
C ILE A 88 1.45 -5.40 -5.33
N TRP A 89 0.35 -6.12 -5.19
CA TRP A 89 -0.41 -6.23 -3.95
C TRP A 89 -0.08 -7.52 -3.19
N GLU A 90 -0.22 -7.46 -1.88
CA GLU A 90 -0.24 -8.60 -0.97
C GLU A 90 -1.71 -8.90 -0.67
N GLN A 91 -2.22 -10.04 -1.16
CA GLN A 91 -3.62 -10.41 -1.12
C GLN A 91 -3.90 -11.41 0.00
N TYR A 92 -4.88 -11.10 0.84
CA TYR A 92 -5.43 -12.02 1.86
C TYR A 92 -6.92 -12.21 1.64
N PRO A 93 -7.50 -13.40 1.97
CA PRO A 93 -8.95 -13.57 1.98
C PRO A 93 -9.62 -12.57 2.94
N TRP A 94 -10.81 -12.11 2.62
CA TRP A 94 -11.60 -11.29 3.54
C TRP A 94 -12.86 -12.06 4.00
N PRO A 95 -13.22 -12.06 5.31
CA PRO A 95 -12.53 -11.43 6.46
C PRO A 95 -11.14 -12.00 6.71
N ALA A 96 -10.18 -11.11 6.99
CA ALA A 96 -8.78 -11.47 7.16
C ALA A 96 -8.42 -11.70 8.63
N ASP A 97 -7.55 -12.68 8.87
CA ASP A 97 -6.89 -12.84 10.16
C ASP A 97 -5.80 -11.75 10.30
N VAL A 98 -6.02 -10.81 11.23
CA VAL A 98 -5.10 -9.71 11.46
C VAL A 98 -3.71 -10.17 11.88
N ALA A 99 -3.60 -11.25 12.67
CA ALA A 99 -2.30 -11.78 13.08
C ALA A 99 -1.50 -12.33 11.89
N ARG A 100 -2.20 -12.96 10.93
CA ARG A 100 -1.60 -13.43 9.67
C ARG A 100 -1.14 -12.26 8.81
N MET A 101 -1.93 -11.17 8.74
CA MET A 101 -1.55 -9.95 8.02
C MET A 101 -0.35 -9.26 8.67
N GLU A 102 -0.32 -9.18 9.99
CA GLU A 102 0.83 -8.62 10.73
C GLU A 102 2.11 -9.42 10.45
N ALA A 103 2.04 -10.75 10.53
CA ALA A 103 3.17 -11.62 10.26
C ALA A 103 3.69 -11.48 8.81
N GLY A 104 2.79 -11.40 7.82
CA GLY A 104 3.15 -11.22 6.41
C GLY A 104 3.73 -9.84 6.08
N ASN A 105 3.46 -8.83 6.92
CA ASN A 105 3.97 -7.46 6.77
C ASN A 105 5.14 -7.16 7.73
N GLY A 106 5.47 -8.08 8.64
CA GLY A 106 6.54 -7.93 9.63
C GLY A 106 7.93 -7.98 9.02
N TYR A 107 8.88 -7.29 9.65
CA TYR A 107 10.26 -7.23 9.16
C TYR A 107 10.94 -8.61 9.10
N ASP A 108 10.59 -9.53 9.98
CA ASP A 108 11.14 -10.90 9.99
C ASP A 108 10.81 -11.64 8.69
N PHE A 109 9.64 -11.36 8.11
CA PHE A 109 9.23 -11.95 6.85
C PHE A 109 9.76 -11.16 5.64
N ILE A 110 9.53 -9.85 5.59
CA ILE A 110 9.79 -9.05 4.37
C ILE A 110 11.28 -8.76 4.11
N LEU A 111 12.15 -8.87 5.12
CA LEU A 111 13.59 -8.62 4.98
C LEU A 111 14.41 -9.88 4.68
N SER A 112 13.76 -11.04 4.56
CA SER A 112 14.43 -12.32 4.27
C SER A 112 13.84 -12.95 3.01
N PRO A 113 14.64 -13.69 2.21
CA PRO A 113 14.11 -14.47 1.10
C PRO A 113 13.08 -15.47 1.60
N GLN A 114 11.91 -15.51 0.95
CA GLN A 114 10.82 -16.40 1.32
C GLN A 114 10.52 -17.39 0.20
N PRO A 115 10.18 -18.66 0.53
CA PRO A 115 9.65 -19.58 -0.46
C PRO A 115 8.36 -19.05 -1.07
N ALA A 116 8.24 -19.17 -2.38
CA ALA A 116 7.03 -18.82 -3.11
C ALA A 116 6.74 -19.86 -4.18
N THR A 117 5.47 -20.22 -4.33
CA THR A 117 4.98 -21.15 -5.36
C THR A 117 4.31 -20.35 -6.46
N ARG A 118 4.87 -20.39 -7.67
CA ARG A 118 4.30 -19.67 -8.81
C ARG A 118 2.93 -20.24 -9.18
N LEU A 119 1.97 -19.37 -9.45
CA LEU A 119 0.66 -19.70 -9.96
C LEU A 119 0.69 -19.74 -11.50
N THR A 120 0.22 -20.85 -12.08
CA THR A 120 0.16 -21.02 -13.53
C THR A 120 -1.14 -21.72 -13.92
N PRO A 121 -2.10 -21.02 -14.55
CA PRO A 121 -2.07 -19.60 -14.89
C PRO A 121 -2.12 -18.69 -13.65
N PRO A 122 -1.80 -17.37 -13.78
CA PRO A 122 -2.02 -16.40 -12.73
C PRO A 122 -3.48 -16.38 -12.26
N LEU A 123 -3.70 -16.15 -10.97
CA LEU A 123 -5.04 -16.03 -10.40
C LEU A 123 -5.69 -14.73 -10.91
N PRO A 124 -6.92 -14.77 -11.45
CA PRO A 124 -7.61 -13.55 -11.85
C PRO A 124 -7.92 -12.67 -10.63
N PRO A 125 -8.14 -11.34 -10.82
CA PRO A 125 -8.50 -10.45 -9.74
C PRO A 125 -9.68 -10.97 -8.91
N GLN A 126 -9.52 -10.97 -7.59
CA GLN A 126 -10.51 -11.46 -6.63
C GLN A 126 -11.29 -10.29 -6.03
N ARG A 127 -12.52 -10.55 -5.56
CA ARG A 127 -13.36 -9.56 -4.87
C ARG A 127 -13.39 -9.74 -3.35
N ASP A 128 -13.49 -10.99 -2.89
CA ASP A 128 -13.61 -11.33 -1.46
C ASP A 128 -12.23 -11.40 -0.80
N VAL A 129 -11.49 -10.30 -0.93
CA VAL A 129 -10.10 -10.17 -0.46
C VAL A 129 -9.83 -8.77 0.09
N ILE A 130 -8.80 -8.68 0.92
CA ILE A 130 -8.11 -7.44 1.21
C ILE A 130 -6.75 -7.46 0.49
N LEU A 131 -6.53 -6.46 -0.32
CA LEU A 131 -5.26 -6.15 -0.97
C LEU A 131 -4.57 -5.09 -0.15
N ASN A 132 -3.30 -5.25 0.15
CA ASN A 132 -2.58 -4.23 0.91
C ASN A 132 -1.15 -4.05 0.41
N LYS A 133 -0.55 -2.91 0.79
CA LYS A 133 0.87 -2.65 0.58
C LYS A 133 1.40 -1.73 1.66
N THR A 134 2.47 -2.16 2.30
CA THR A 134 3.26 -1.32 3.20
C THR A 134 4.38 -0.62 2.42
N GLY A 135 4.81 0.52 2.92
CA GLY A 135 6.00 1.22 2.45
C GLY A 135 6.63 2.01 3.59
N ALA A 136 7.95 2.07 3.62
CA ALA A 136 8.66 2.83 4.63
C ALA A 136 10.01 3.35 4.10
N THR A 137 10.36 4.55 4.52
CA THR A 137 11.70 5.11 4.45
C THR A 137 12.17 5.44 5.87
N ASN A 138 13.35 6.03 6.03
CA ASN A 138 13.84 6.34 7.38
C ASN A 138 12.84 7.19 8.19
N GLY A 139 12.27 8.24 7.60
CA GLY A 139 11.39 9.20 8.28
C GLY A 139 9.91 9.08 7.99
N PHE A 140 9.49 8.11 7.16
CA PHE A 140 8.10 8.03 6.71
C PHE A 140 7.61 6.59 6.72
N GLY A 141 6.30 6.43 6.90
CA GLY A 141 5.61 5.16 6.77
C GLY A 141 4.30 5.33 6.01
N GLY A 142 4.01 4.38 5.12
CA GLY A 142 2.75 4.32 4.38
C GLY A 142 2.11 2.95 4.51
N TYR A 143 0.80 2.93 4.42
CA TYR A 143 0.01 1.71 4.27
C TYR A 143 -1.23 2.01 3.43
N VAL A 144 -1.51 1.11 2.53
CA VAL A 144 -2.67 1.18 1.66
C VAL A 144 -3.42 -0.14 1.75
N ALA A 145 -4.73 -0.09 1.91
CA ALA A 145 -5.60 -1.25 1.88
C ALA A 145 -6.77 -1.04 0.93
N LEU A 146 -7.17 -2.08 0.22
CA LEU A 146 -8.24 -2.08 -0.76
C LEU A 146 -9.10 -3.33 -0.57
N LEU A 147 -10.42 -3.17 -0.45
CA LEU A 147 -11.40 -4.26 -0.35
C LEU A 147 -12.36 -4.16 -1.54
N PRO A 148 -12.08 -4.85 -2.65
CA PRO A 148 -12.88 -4.74 -3.87
C PRO A 148 -14.33 -5.19 -3.69
N GLY A 149 -14.58 -6.18 -2.84
CA GLY A 149 -15.91 -6.69 -2.53
C GLY A 149 -16.76 -5.72 -1.70
N GLN A 150 -16.12 -4.86 -0.91
CA GLN A 150 -16.75 -3.88 -0.04
C GLN A 150 -16.71 -2.45 -0.61
N ASP A 151 -16.16 -2.28 -1.82
CA ASP A 151 -15.97 -0.97 -2.46
C ASP A 151 -15.26 0.06 -1.56
N LEU A 152 -14.31 -0.41 -0.76
CA LEU A 152 -13.62 0.35 0.29
C LEU A 152 -12.11 0.42 0.04
N GLY A 153 -11.55 1.61 0.20
CA GLY A 153 -10.10 1.84 0.16
C GLY A 153 -9.66 2.73 1.31
N ILE A 154 -8.51 2.40 1.91
CA ILE A 154 -7.93 3.17 3.02
C ILE A 154 -6.47 3.49 2.71
N VAL A 155 -6.09 4.72 3.03
CA VAL A 155 -4.72 5.22 2.93
C VAL A 155 -4.27 5.73 4.30
N VAL A 156 -3.13 5.25 4.76
CA VAL A 156 -2.44 5.74 5.95
C VAL A 156 -1.09 6.29 5.54
N LEU A 157 -0.87 7.58 5.77
CA LEU A 157 0.41 8.24 5.54
C LEU A 157 0.91 8.81 6.88
N ALA A 158 2.15 8.47 7.21
CA ALA A 158 2.78 8.93 8.44
C ALA A 158 4.15 9.55 8.15
N ASN A 159 4.43 10.66 8.80
CA ASN A 159 5.73 11.31 8.78
C ASN A 159 6.67 10.80 9.89
N ARG A 160 6.44 9.55 10.32
CA ARG A 160 7.32 8.73 11.15
C ARG A 160 7.29 7.30 10.67
N ASN A 161 8.45 6.66 10.67
CA ASN A 161 8.54 5.23 10.40
C ASN A 161 8.41 4.45 11.71
N TYR A 162 7.23 3.92 11.97
CA TYR A 162 6.96 2.99 13.06
C TYR A 162 6.57 1.60 12.50
N PRO A 163 6.50 0.55 13.33
CA PRO A 163 6.32 -0.82 12.84
C PRO A 163 5.14 -0.99 11.88
N ASN A 164 5.34 -1.80 10.84
CA ASN A 164 4.31 -2.12 9.85
C ASN A 164 3.08 -2.72 10.52
N GLU A 165 3.27 -3.60 11.48
CA GLU A 165 2.22 -4.30 12.22
C GLU A 165 1.24 -3.32 12.89
N ALA A 166 1.74 -2.20 13.41
CA ALA A 166 0.88 -1.17 14.00
C ALA A 166 -0.05 -0.52 12.97
N ARG A 167 0.45 -0.27 11.75
CA ARG A 167 -0.34 0.27 10.64
C ARG A 167 -1.37 -0.74 10.14
N VAL A 168 -0.98 -2.01 10.00
CA VAL A 168 -1.86 -3.12 9.61
C VAL A 168 -3.00 -3.26 10.62
N ARG A 169 -2.66 -3.38 11.91
CA ARG A 169 -3.65 -3.54 13.00
C ARG A 169 -4.64 -2.38 13.08
N ALA A 170 -4.13 -1.15 13.07
CA ALA A 170 -4.98 0.03 13.15
C ALA A 170 -5.93 0.13 11.95
N THR A 171 -5.43 -0.15 10.73
CA THR A 171 -6.26 -0.13 9.52
C THR A 171 -7.28 -1.25 9.52
N HIS A 172 -6.90 -2.46 9.93
CA HIS A 172 -7.85 -3.59 10.04
C HIS A 172 -8.98 -3.29 11.03
N ALA A 173 -8.67 -2.74 12.20
CA ALA A 173 -9.68 -2.32 13.19
C ALA A 173 -10.62 -1.27 12.59
N LEU A 174 -10.07 -0.24 11.94
CA LEU A 174 -10.87 0.80 11.27
C LEU A 174 -11.80 0.22 10.19
N ILE A 175 -11.33 -0.71 9.36
CA ILE A 175 -12.15 -1.39 8.35
C ILE A 175 -13.29 -2.15 9.02
N THR A 176 -12.99 -2.92 10.05
CA THR A 176 -13.98 -3.71 10.78
C THR A 176 -15.07 -2.81 11.37
N ASP A 177 -14.69 -1.72 12.02
CA ASP A 177 -15.63 -0.75 12.60
C ASP A 177 -16.48 -0.05 11.53
N LEU A 178 -15.89 0.34 10.40
CA LEU A 178 -16.62 0.97 9.30
C LEU A 178 -17.66 0.02 8.69
N LEU A 179 -17.32 -1.24 8.50
CA LEU A 179 -18.25 -2.22 7.92
C LEU A 179 -19.36 -2.59 8.91
N ALA A 180 -19.07 -2.69 10.20
CA ALA A 180 -20.08 -2.96 11.23
C ALA A 180 -21.12 -1.82 11.39
N THR A 181 -20.81 -0.60 10.93
CA THR A 181 -21.76 0.53 10.98
C THR A 181 -22.66 0.65 9.74
N GLN A 182 -22.47 -0.20 8.75
CA GLN A 182 -23.26 -0.20 7.51
C GLN A 182 -24.38 -1.26 7.51
N ASP A 183 -24.37 -2.18 8.48
CA ASP A 183 -25.41 -3.18 8.76
C ASP A 183 -26.45 -2.60 9.74
#